data_e05ec36f7531157933e965b429a47213
#
_entry.id   e05ec36f7531157933e965b429a47213
#
_cell.length_a   1.000
_cell.length_b   1.000
_cell.length_c   1.000
_cell.angle_alpha   90.00
_cell.angle_beta   90.00
_cell.angle_gamma   90.00
#
_symmetry.space_group_name_H-M   'P 1'
#
loop_
_entity.id
_entity.type
_entity.pdbx_description
1 polymer ?
#
loop_
_entity_poly.entity_id
_entity_poly.type
_entity_poly.pdbx_seq_one_letter_code
_entity_poly.pdbx_strand_id
1 'polypeptide(L)'
;MDVKIEDSWRQHIGDEFDKQYFVDLTNFVKEEYQRTPCYPPGRLIFNAFNLCPFDDVKVVIIGQDPYHEPGQAMGLSFSVPDGITFPPSLINIFREIQMDLGTPMPATGDLTRWAKQGVLLLNATLTVRAHQAASHQRKGWEEFTDAAIKALSKDKEHLVFILWGGYARSKAKLIDTSKHLILESAHPSPLSANRGGWFGNHHFSRCNAYLQQNGIAPIQW
;
A
#
# COMPACT_ATOMS: atom_id res chain seq x y z
N MET A 1 11.22 -17.31 12.79
CA MET A 1 9.84 -17.01 13.22
C MET A 1 8.86 -17.47 12.15
N ASP A 2 7.77 -18.10 12.56
CA ASP A 2 6.77 -18.59 11.61
C ASP A 2 5.70 -17.52 11.34
N VAL A 3 5.99 -16.66 10.36
CA VAL A 3 5.07 -15.63 9.89
C VAL A 3 4.25 -16.21 8.73
N LYS A 4 2.94 -16.08 8.82
CA LYS A 4 2.04 -16.54 7.73
C LYS A 4 1.96 -15.47 6.66
N ILE A 5 2.76 -15.63 5.62
CA ILE A 5 2.80 -14.76 4.44
C ILE A 5 2.85 -15.65 3.19
N GLU A 6 2.33 -15.15 2.08
CA GLU A 6 2.30 -15.87 0.80
C GLU A 6 3.72 -16.30 0.39
N ASP A 7 3.85 -17.51 -0.19
CA ASP A 7 5.14 -18.20 -0.37
C ASP A 7 6.14 -17.42 -1.25
N SER A 8 5.71 -16.79 -2.32
CA SER A 8 6.63 -16.03 -3.19
C SER A 8 7.25 -14.84 -2.46
N TRP A 9 6.50 -14.19 -1.57
CA TRP A 9 7.05 -13.16 -0.70
C TRP A 9 8.06 -13.72 0.29
N ARG A 10 7.76 -14.87 0.89
CA ARG A 10 8.69 -15.55 1.80
C ARG A 10 10.03 -15.86 1.12
N GLN A 11 10.01 -16.26 -0.15
CA GLN A 11 11.21 -16.55 -0.91
C GLN A 11 12.11 -15.31 -1.07
N HIS A 12 11.52 -14.12 -1.19
CA HIS A 12 12.28 -12.88 -1.44
C HIS A 12 12.65 -12.10 -0.17
N ILE A 13 11.81 -12.13 0.86
CA ILE A 13 11.99 -11.33 2.08
C ILE A 13 11.90 -12.12 3.37
N GLY A 14 11.82 -13.45 3.30
CA GLY A 14 11.69 -14.31 4.49
C GLY A 14 12.83 -14.16 5.49
N ASP A 15 14.03 -13.82 5.03
CA ASP A 15 15.19 -13.59 5.89
C ASP A 15 14.97 -12.44 6.90
N GLU A 16 14.08 -11.50 6.58
CA GLU A 16 13.74 -10.39 7.49
C GLU A 16 13.13 -10.89 8.80
N PHE A 17 12.39 -12.01 8.76
CA PHE A 17 11.69 -12.54 9.93
C PHE A 17 12.61 -13.03 11.04
N ASP A 18 13.86 -13.36 10.72
CA ASP A 18 14.87 -13.84 11.66
C ASP A 18 15.78 -12.73 12.21
N LYS A 19 15.64 -11.52 11.67
CA LYS A 19 16.42 -10.36 12.14
C LYS A 19 15.90 -9.84 13.48
N GLN A 20 16.81 -9.31 14.30
CA GLN A 20 16.47 -8.84 15.64
C GLN A 20 15.38 -7.75 15.62
N TYR A 21 15.44 -6.80 14.67
CA TYR A 21 14.41 -5.77 14.59
C TYR A 21 13.02 -6.34 14.42
N PHE A 22 12.89 -7.43 13.65
CA PHE A 22 11.59 -8.06 13.39
C PHE A 22 11.10 -8.85 14.60
N VAL A 23 12.01 -9.49 15.34
CA VAL A 23 11.68 -10.14 16.62
C VAL A 23 11.13 -9.10 17.61
N ASP A 24 11.84 -7.97 17.75
CA ASP A 24 11.42 -6.87 18.65
C ASP A 24 10.08 -6.29 18.20
N LEU A 25 9.89 -6.07 16.91
CA LEU A 25 8.63 -5.63 16.31
C LEU A 25 7.48 -6.59 16.64
N THR A 26 7.69 -7.87 16.45
CA THR A 26 6.66 -8.89 16.72
C THR A 26 6.25 -8.89 18.19
N ASN A 27 7.21 -8.80 19.11
CA ASN A 27 6.93 -8.73 20.55
C ASN A 27 6.12 -7.48 20.87
N PHE A 28 6.50 -6.34 20.32
CA PHE A 28 5.76 -5.08 20.48
C PHE A 28 4.32 -5.20 19.96
N VAL A 29 4.12 -5.71 18.75
CA VAL A 29 2.79 -5.84 18.14
C VAL A 29 1.91 -6.79 18.96
N LYS A 30 2.45 -7.95 19.36
CA LYS A 30 1.69 -8.89 20.21
C LYS A 30 1.23 -8.26 21.52
N GLU A 31 2.12 -7.53 22.19
CA GLU A 31 1.80 -6.82 23.43
C GLU A 31 0.71 -5.77 23.19
N GLU A 32 0.84 -4.96 22.12
CA GLU A 32 -0.16 -3.93 21.79
C GLU A 32 -1.54 -4.52 21.51
N TYR A 33 -1.63 -5.61 20.75
CA TYR A 33 -2.91 -6.26 20.45
C TYR A 33 -3.56 -6.90 21.67
N GLN A 34 -2.78 -7.26 22.70
CA GLN A 34 -3.30 -7.79 23.96
C GLN A 34 -3.80 -6.69 24.90
N ARG A 35 -3.20 -5.49 24.85
CA ARG A 35 -3.45 -4.42 25.82
C ARG A 35 -4.49 -3.41 25.36
N THR A 36 -4.66 -3.21 24.08
CA THR A 36 -5.50 -2.15 23.51
C THR A 36 -6.03 -2.57 22.15
N PRO A 37 -7.18 -2.04 21.70
CA PRO A 37 -7.62 -2.27 20.33
C PRO A 37 -6.58 -1.76 19.32
N CYS A 38 -6.23 -2.63 18.37
CA CYS A 38 -5.32 -2.31 17.28
C CYS A 38 -5.92 -2.75 15.95
N TYR A 39 -5.50 -2.10 14.86
CA TYR A 39 -5.99 -2.38 13.52
C TYR A 39 -4.83 -2.59 12.54
N PRO A 40 -5.05 -3.35 11.46
CA PRO A 40 -6.23 -4.17 11.14
C PRO A 40 -6.34 -5.39 12.08
N PRO A 41 -7.41 -6.20 11.98
CA PRO A 41 -7.45 -7.50 12.65
C PRO A 41 -6.19 -8.32 12.32
N GLY A 42 -5.67 -9.06 13.30
CA GLY A 42 -4.38 -9.75 13.18
C GLY A 42 -4.24 -10.60 11.92
N ARG A 43 -5.31 -11.29 11.51
CA ARG A 43 -5.33 -12.09 10.28
C ARG A 43 -5.17 -11.29 9.00
N LEU A 44 -5.33 -9.97 9.04
CA LEU A 44 -5.26 -9.08 7.87
C LEU A 44 -3.98 -8.22 7.82
N ILE A 45 -3.07 -8.36 8.79
CA ILE A 45 -1.83 -7.56 8.84
C ILE A 45 -1.04 -7.68 7.51
N PHE A 46 -0.91 -8.90 6.98
CA PHE A 46 -0.17 -9.16 5.73
C PHE A 46 -1.08 -9.29 4.50
N ASN A 47 -2.28 -8.76 4.55
CA ASN A 47 -3.27 -8.94 3.49
C ASN A 47 -2.79 -8.43 2.12
N ALA A 48 -2.05 -7.33 2.09
CA ALA A 48 -1.50 -6.78 0.84
C ALA A 48 -0.59 -7.80 0.13
N PHE A 49 0.22 -8.50 0.89
CA PHE A 49 1.13 -9.53 0.38
C PHE A 49 0.37 -10.81 -0.02
N ASN A 50 -0.62 -11.20 0.78
CA ASN A 50 -1.37 -12.43 0.54
C ASN A 50 -2.30 -12.35 -0.67
N LEU A 51 -2.84 -11.16 -0.96
CA LEU A 51 -3.71 -10.93 -2.12
C LEU A 51 -2.94 -10.60 -3.39
N CYS A 52 -1.68 -10.19 -3.29
CA CYS A 52 -0.83 -9.83 -4.42
C CYS A 52 0.53 -10.51 -4.28
N PRO A 53 0.67 -11.77 -4.74
CA PRO A 53 1.93 -12.50 -4.74
C PRO A 53 3.06 -11.68 -5.39
N PHE A 54 4.30 -11.90 -4.96
CA PHE A 54 5.47 -11.19 -5.46
C PHE A 54 5.56 -11.21 -6.99
N ASP A 55 5.33 -12.39 -7.58
CA ASP A 55 5.44 -12.58 -9.02
C ASP A 55 4.33 -11.86 -9.80
N ASP A 56 3.20 -11.57 -9.16
CA ASP A 56 2.06 -10.92 -9.79
C ASP A 56 2.10 -9.40 -9.69
N VAL A 57 2.99 -8.82 -8.87
CA VAL A 57 3.05 -7.37 -8.68
C VAL A 57 3.37 -6.67 -9.99
N LYS A 58 2.54 -5.70 -10.35
CA LYS A 58 2.70 -4.79 -11.49
C LYS A 58 2.80 -3.34 -11.04
N VAL A 59 2.04 -3.00 -10.00
CA VAL A 59 1.91 -1.63 -9.47
C VAL A 59 2.06 -1.68 -7.96
N VAL A 60 2.74 -0.69 -7.40
CA VAL A 60 2.87 -0.51 -5.95
C VAL A 60 2.33 0.85 -5.57
N ILE A 61 1.33 0.89 -4.69
CA ILE A 61 0.82 2.13 -4.11
C ILE A 61 1.20 2.14 -2.63
N ILE A 62 1.93 3.16 -2.20
CA ILE A 62 2.46 3.23 -0.85
C ILE A 62 1.64 4.21 -0.02
N GLY A 63 0.96 3.67 1.02
CA GLY A 63 0.35 4.45 2.08
C GLY A 63 1.26 4.54 3.29
N GLN A 64 0.84 5.27 4.32
CA GLN A 64 1.63 5.45 5.54
C GLN A 64 1.19 4.49 6.64
N ASP A 65 0.03 4.72 7.24
CA ASP A 65 -0.53 3.94 8.34
C ASP A 65 -1.87 3.32 7.94
N PRO A 66 -2.29 2.21 8.57
CA PRO A 66 -3.67 1.78 8.47
C PRO A 66 -4.64 2.83 9.03
N TYR A 67 -5.89 2.80 8.60
CA TYR A 67 -6.94 3.58 9.24
C TYR A 67 -7.06 3.18 10.72
N HIS A 68 -7.24 4.17 11.60
CA HIS A 68 -7.25 3.94 13.04
C HIS A 68 -8.65 3.96 13.69
N GLU A 69 -9.70 4.08 12.88
CA GLU A 69 -11.08 3.99 13.37
C GLU A 69 -11.64 2.57 13.16
N PRO A 70 -12.62 2.15 14.02
CA PRO A 70 -13.16 0.79 13.94
C PRO A 70 -13.70 0.42 12.55
N GLY A 71 -13.41 -0.78 12.08
CA GLY A 71 -13.99 -1.36 10.88
C GLY A 71 -13.42 -0.86 9.55
N GLN A 72 -12.45 0.05 9.55
CA GLN A 72 -11.92 0.63 8.31
C GLN A 72 -10.71 -0.13 7.76
N ALA A 73 -9.71 -0.40 8.59
CA ALA A 73 -8.47 -1.05 8.13
C ALA A 73 -8.70 -2.52 7.78
N MET A 74 -8.18 -2.91 6.62
CA MET A 74 -8.29 -4.28 6.14
C MET A 74 -6.96 -4.85 5.59
N GLY A 75 -5.85 -4.19 5.91
CA GLY A 75 -4.51 -4.62 5.47
C GLY A 75 -4.17 -4.24 4.04
N LEU A 76 -4.94 -3.36 3.42
CA LEU A 76 -4.69 -2.77 2.11
C LEU A 76 -4.72 -1.25 2.24
N SER A 77 -3.68 -0.56 1.75
CA SER A 77 -3.64 0.90 1.82
C SER A 77 -4.86 1.53 1.13
N PHE A 78 -5.44 2.55 1.75
CA PHE A 78 -6.61 3.31 1.30
C PHE A 78 -7.93 2.54 1.24
N SER A 79 -7.91 1.22 1.26
CA SER A 79 -9.08 0.35 1.14
C SER A 79 -9.90 0.30 2.44
N VAL A 80 -11.21 0.22 2.31
CA VAL A 80 -12.13 -0.10 3.41
C VAL A 80 -13.00 -1.29 3.01
N PRO A 81 -13.47 -2.09 3.99
CA PRO A 81 -14.41 -3.19 3.69
C PRO A 81 -15.69 -2.69 3.04
N ASP A 82 -16.37 -3.60 2.34
CA ASP A 82 -17.69 -3.33 1.78
C ASP A 82 -18.66 -2.84 2.87
N GLY A 83 -19.51 -1.87 2.51
CA GLY A 83 -20.47 -1.27 3.44
C GLY A 83 -19.92 -0.18 4.36
N ILE A 84 -18.62 0.06 4.35
CA ILE A 84 -17.98 1.13 5.14
C ILE A 84 -17.96 2.43 4.33
N THR A 85 -18.29 3.54 4.99
CA THR A 85 -18.23 4.89 4.41
C THR A 85 -16.80 5.18 3.90
N PHE A 86 -16.69 5.70 2.69
CA PHE A 86 -15.40 6.02 2.09
C PHE A 86 -14.68 7.12 2.88
N PRO A 87 -13.45 6.87 3.35
CA PRO A 87 -12.63 7.93 3.91
C PRO A 87 -12.35 9.05 2.88
N PRO A 88 -12.10 10.27 3.33
CA PRO A 88 -11.92 11.42 2.40
C PRO A 88 -10.83 11.23 1.35
N SER A 89 -9.70 10.61 1.71
CA SER A 89 -8.63 10.32 0.73
C SER A 89 -9.11 9.36 -0.35
N LEU A 90 -9.88 8.33 0.00
CA LEU A 90 -10.41 7.36 -0.96
C LEU A 90 -11.43 8.01 -1.90
N ILE A 91 -12.26 8.91 -1.41
CA ILE A 91 -13.18 9.69 -2.24
C ILE A 91 -12.39 10.45 -3.32
N ASN A 92 -11.30 11.11 -2.93
CA ASN A 92 -10.47 11.88 -3.86
C ASN A 92 -9.73 10.98 -4.86
N ILE A 93 -9.32 9.78 -4.46
CA ILE A 93 -8.76 8.78 -5.38
C ILE A 93 -9.81 8.42 -6.44
N PHE A 94 -11.03 8.09 -6.05
CA PHE A 94 -12.08 7.73 -6.99
C PHE A 94 -12.51 8.91 -7.88
N ARG A 95 -12.51 10.13 -7.36
CA ARG A 95 -12.76 11.33 -8.17
C ARG A 95 -11.70 11.52 -9.25
N GLU A 96 -10.43 11.32 -8.92
CA GLU A 96 -9.36 11.41 -9.92
C GLU A 96 -9.50 10.30 -10.98
N ILE A 97 -9.84 9.09 -10.58
CA ILE A 97 -10.09 7.98 -11.53
C ILE A 97 -11.23 8.34 -12.48
N GLN A 98 -12.31 8.91 -11.96
CA GLN A 98 -13.43 9.36 -12.80
C GLN A 98 -13.02 10.45 -13.78
N MET A 99 -12.24 11.43 -13.34
CA MET A 99 -11.73 12.50 -14.21
C MET A 99 -10.74 11.99 -15.25
N ASP A 100 -9.88 11.06 -14.87
CA ASP A 100 -8.80 10.53 -15.72
C ASP A 100 -9.31 9.50 -16.74
N LEU A 101 -10.16 8.58 -16.30
CA LEU A 101 -10.58 7.40 -17.10
C LEU A 101 -12.07 7.41 -17.45
N GLY A 102 -12.87 8.27 -16.86
CA GLY A 102 -14.32 8.24 -17.02
C GLY A 102 -15.00 7.12 -16.24
N THR A 103 -14.27 6.37 -15.42
CA THR A 103 -14.83 5.30 -14.58
C THR A 103 -15.71 5.90 -13.50
N PRO A 104 -16.99 5.48 -13.38
CA PRO A 104 -17.88 6.06 -12.37
C PRO A 104 -17.44 5.69 -10.94
N MET A 105 -17.89 6.51 -9.97
CA MET A 105 -17.66 6.23 -8.54
C MET A 105 -18.17 4.82 -8.21
N PRO A 106 -17.31 3.93 -7.64
CA PRO A 106 -17.75 2.58 -7.32
C PRO A 106 -18.72 2.55 -6.13
N ALA A 107 -19.49 1.48 -6.03
CA ALA A 107 -20.41 1.26 -4.92
C ALA A 107 -19.67 0.83 -3.63
N THR A 108 -18.46 0.28 -3.75
CA THR A 108 -17.66 -0.23 -2.63
C THR A 108 -16.28 0.41 -2.58
N GLY A 109 -15.77 0.61 -1.37
CA GLY A 109 -14.39 1.06 -1.13
C GLY A 109 -13.39 -0.08 -0.94
N ASP A 110 -13.82 -1.32 -1.12
CA ASP A 110 -12.95 -2.49 -1.05
C ASP A 110 -12.09 -2.60 -2.33
N LEU A 111 -10.79 -2.42 -2.17
CA LEU A 111 -9.81 -2.43 -3.26
C LEU A 111 -9.18 -3.82 -3.50
N THR A 112 -9.75 -4.87 -2.93
CA THR A 112 -9.30 -6.26 -3.18
C THR A 112 -9.24 -6.57 -4.68
N ARG A 113 -10.17 -6.01 -5.47
CA ARG A 113 -10.18 -6.18 -6.93
C ARG A 113 -8.92 -5.63 -7.60
N TRP A 114 -8.32 -4.55 -7.06
CA TRP A 114 -7.04 -4.05 -7.56
C TRP A 114 -5.89 -4.98 -7.16
N ALA A 115 -5.87 -5.41 -5.90
CA ALA A 115 -4.84 -6.32 -5.39
C ALA A 115 -4.75 -7.60 -6.22
N LYS A 116 -5.88 -8.18 -6.57
CA LYS A 116 -5.96 -9.40 -7.39
C LYS A 116 -5.51 -9.20 -8.84
N GLN A 117 -5.37 -7.97 -9.30
CA GLN A 117 -4.85 -7.65 -10.63
C GLN A 117 -3.34 -7.33 -10.61
N GLY A 118 -2.68 -7.39 -9.47
CA GLY A 118 -1.26 -7.11 -9.35
C GLY A 118 -0.93 -5.74 -8.75
N VAL A 119 -1.87 -5.10 -8.06
CA VAL A 119 -1.62 -3.86 -7.33
C VAL A 119 -1.28 -4.18 -5.87
N LEU A 120 -0.04 -3.94 -5.48
CA LEU A 120 0.38 -4.05 -4.08
C LEU A 120 -0.02 -2.78 -3.33
N LEU A 121 -1.07 -2.87 -2.53
CA LEU A 121 -1.58 -1.77 -1.72
C LEU A 121 -0.90 -1.80 -0.34
N LEU A 122 0.30 -1.22 -0.26
CA LEU A 122 1.21 -1.37 0.86
C LEU A 122 1.23 -0.13 1.75
N ASN A 123 0.87 -0.28 3.03
CA ASN A 123 1.20 0.73 4.04
C ASN A 123 2.65 0.53 4.52
N ALA A 124 3.37 1.61 4.77
CA ALA A 124 4.72 1.53 5.32
C ALA A 124 4.72 0.95 6.74
N THR A 125 3.69 1.26 7.53
CA THR A 125 3.43 0.71 8.86
C THR A 125 2.18 -0.17 8.79
N LEU A 126 2.27 -1.42 9.20
CA LEU A 126 1.20 -2.40 8.95
C LEU A 126 0.18 -2.55 10.10
N THR A 127 0.44 -1.89 11.22
CA THR A 127 -0.46 -1.89 12.38
C THR A 127 -0.59 -0.48 12.96
N VAL A 128 -1.66 -0.26 13.71
CA VAL A 128 -1.91 1.01 14.40
C VAL A 128 -2.78 0.78 15.63
N ARG A 129 -2.58 1.58 16.68
CA ARG A 129 -3.47 1.60 17.85
C ARG A 129 -4.74 2.38 17.51
N ALA A 130 -5.89 1.89 17.99
CA ALA A 130 -7.17 2.55 17.79
C ALA A 130 -7.12 4.03 18.19
N HIS A 131 -7.68 4.89 17.34
CA HIS A 131 -7.78 6.34 17.53
C HIS A 131 -6.45 7.10 17.61
N GLN A 132 -5.31 6.43 17.34
CA GLN A 132 -3.97 7.03 17.50
C GLN A 132 -3.14 6.86 16.23
N ALA A 133 -3.31 7.78 15.29
CA ALA A 133 -2.50 7.81 14.08
C ALA A 133 -1.00 7.82 14.44
N ALA A 134 -0.20 7.14 13.65
CA ALA A 134 1.25 7.06 13.80
C ALA A 134 1.75 6.35 15.08
N SER A 135 0.86 5.72 15.85
CA SER A 135 1.21 5.10 17.15
C SER A 135 2.20 3.94 17.03
N HIS A 136 2.25 3.25 15.90
CA HIS A 136 3.18 2.13 15.68
C HIS A 136 4.33 2.46 14.74
N GLN A 137 4.54 3.74 14.42
CA GLN A 137 5.69 4.18 13.65
C GLN A 137 6.99 4.01 14.44
N ARG A 138 8.10 3.80 13.72
CA ARG A 138 9.46 3.63 14.29
C ARG A 138 9.59 2.44 15.23
N LYS A 139 8.80 1.40 15.00
CA LYS A 139 8.86 0.13 15.75
C LYS A 139 9.43 -1.03 14.94
N GLY A 140 9.70 -0.81 13.65
CA GLY A 140 10.31 -1.79 12.75
C GLY A 140 9.53 -2.10 11.48
N TRP A 141 8.23 -1.75 11.39
CA TRP A 141 7.46 -1.99 10.18
C TRP A 141 8.09 -1.36 8.94
N GLU A 142 8.60 -0.13 9.07
CA GLU A 142 9.19 0.61 7.96
C GLU A 142 10.41 -0.12 7.39
N GLU A 143 11.22 -0.73 8.24
CA GLU A 143 12.37 -1.52 7.81
C GLU A 143 11.92 -2.75 7.00
N PHE A 144 10.87 -3.43 7.46
CA PHE A 144 10.31 -4.58 6.77
C PHE A 144 9.70 -4.21 5.42
N THR A 145 8.87 -3.17 5.37
CA THR A 145 8.23 -2.73 4.11
C THR A 145 9.23 -2.12 3.15
N ASP A 146 10.27 -1.44 3.64
CA ASP A 146 11.39 -0.99 2.80
C ASP A 146 12.12 -2.18 2.18
N ALA A 147 12.30 -3.28 2.91
CA ALA A 147 12.88 -4.51 2.35
C ALA A 147 12.03 -5.09 1.21
N ALA A 148 10.70 -5.05 1.36
CA ALA A 148 9.78 -5.48 0.30
C ALA A 148 9.91 -4.61 -0.97
N ILE A 149 9.98 -3.28 -0.81
CA ILE A 149 10.15 -2.34 -1.91
C ILE A 149 11.50 -2.60 -2.61
N LYS A 150 12.57 -2.76 -1.85
CA LYS A 150 13.91 -3.04 -2.39
C LYS A 150 13.94 -4.35 -3.17
N ALA A 151 13.31 -5.41 -2.66
CA ALA A 151 13.25 -6.71 -3.33
C ALA A 151 12.52 -6.61 -4.67
N LEU A 152 11.38 -5.91 -4.71
CA LEU A 152 10.64 -5.65 -5.95
C LEU A 152 11.49 -4.87 -6.95
N SER A 153 12.14 -3.81 -6.49
CA SER A 153 12.98 -2.97 -7.35
C SER A 153 14.15 -3.73 -7.96
N LYS A 154 14.76 -4.61 -7.17
CA LYS A 154 15.93 -5.40 -7.58
C LYS A 154 15.57 -6.56 -8.50
N ASP A 155 14.53 -7.32 -8.16
CA ASP A 155 14.28 -8.63 -8.76
C ASP A 155 13.21 -8.61 -9.87
N LYS A 156 12.52 -7.48 -10.06
CA LYS A 156 11.51 -7.33 -11.11
C LYS A 156 11.87 -6.19 -12.06
N GLU A 157 11.13 -6.09 -13.17
CA GLU A 157 11.26 -5.04 -14.17
C GLU A 157 9.89 -4.48 -14.55
N HIS A 158 9.87 -3.23 -14.99
CA HIS A 158 8.68 -2.57 -15.53
C HIS A 158 7.52 -2.47 -14.53
N LEU A 159 7.85 -2.28 -13.24
CA LEU A 159 6.85 -1.94 -12.23
C LEU A 159 6.52 -0.45 -12.26
N VAL A 160 5.32 -0.10 -11.80
CA VAL A 160 4.91 1.27 -11.57
C VAL A 160 4.79 1.50 -10.07
N PHE A 161 5.59 2.41 -9.53
CA PHE A 161 5.49 2.85 -8.14
C PHE A 161 4.73 4.17 -8.09
N ILE A 162 3.62 4.20 -7.38
CA ILE A 162 2.76 5.37 -7.24
C ILE A 162 2.95 5.93 -5.84
N LEU A 163 3.52 7.13 -5.75
CA LEU A 163 3.96 7.75 -4.50
C LEU A 163 3.22 9.07 -4.28
N TRP A 164 2.27 9.06 -3.36
CA TRP A 164 1.41 10.20 -3.04
C TRP A 164 1.81 10.86 -1.73
N GLY A 165 2.22 12.12 -1.81
CA GLY A 165 2.64 12.93 -0.67
C GLY A 165 4.12 12.76 -0.31
N GLY A 166 4.59 13.64 0.57
CA GLY A 166 6.01 13.73 0.92
C GLY A 166 6.57 12.45 1.53
N TYR A 167 5.81 11.79 2.39
CA TYR A 167 6.24 10.56 3.04
C TYR A 167 6.46 9.43 2.01
N ALA A 168 5.46 9.16 1.17
CA ALA A 168 5.57 8.12 0.14
C ALA A 168 6.70 8.45 -0.86
N ARG A 169 6.81 9.72 -1.28
CA ARG A 169 7.88 10.17 -2.19
C ARG A 169 9.28 9.95 -1.62
N SER A 170 9.45 9.95 -0.31
CA SER A 170 10.74 9.64 0.32
C SER A 170 11.23 8.22 0.01
N LYS A 171 10.34 7.32 -0.41
CA LYS A 171 10.69 5.94 -0.79
C LYS A 171 11.28 5.83 -2.19
N ALA A 172 11.23 6.90 -3.00
CA ALA A 172 11.81 6.90 -4.36
C ALA A 172 13.28 6.50 -4.38
N LYS A 173 14.03 6.85 -3.33
CA LYS A 173 15.45 6.48 -3.18
C LYS A 173 15.70 4.97 -3.12
N LEU A 174 14.68 4.15 -2.85
CA LEU A 174 14.77 2.69 -2.79
C LEU A 174 14.54 2.04 -4.15
N ILE A 175 14.14 2.81 -5.17
CA ILE A 175 13.63 2.31 -6.44
C ILE A 175 14.61 2.63 -7.56
N ASP A 176 14.94 1.60 -8.36
CA ASP A 176 15.78 1.74 -9.55
C ASP A 176 14.95 2.30 -10.73
N THR A 177 15.10 3.58 -11.00
CA THR A 177 14.36 4.28 -12.06
C THR A 177 14.79 3.89 -13.48
N SER A 178 15.90 3.19 -13.64
CA SER A 178 16.29 2.62 -14.93
C SER A 178 15.44 1.41 -15.32
N LYS A 179 14.78 0.79 -14.34
CA LYS A 179 13.96 -0.43 -14.50
C LYS A 179 12.46 -0.19 -14.34
N HIS A 180 12.07 0.84 -13.59
CA HIS A 180 10.70 1.05 -13.14
C HIS A 180 10.26 2.51 -13.38
N LEU A 181 8.94 2.70 -13.46
CA LEU A 181 8.33 4.03 -13.50
C LEU A 181 7.93 4.46 -12.10
N ILE A 182 8.24 5.70 -11.75
CA ILE A 182 7.73 6.35 -10.54
C ILE A 182 6.76 7.46 -10.94
N LEU A 183 5.55 7.44 -10.37
CA LEU A 183 4.54 8.49 -10.51
C LEU A 183 4.37 9.18 -9.16
N GLU A 184 4.62 10.47 -9.10
CA GLU A 184 4.57 11.26 -7.87
C GLU A 184 3.55 12.37 -7.94
N SER A 185 2.87 12.64 -6.85
CA SER A 185 1.97 13.78 -6.70
C SER A 185 1.78 14.16 -5.23
N ALA A 186 1.00 15.22 -4.99
CA ALA A 186 0.49 15.53 -3.66
C ALA A 186 -0.37 14.36 -3.13
N HIS A 187 -0.62 14.34 -1.82
CA HIS A 187 -1.45 13.31 -1.19
C HIS A 187 -2.95 13.53 -1.51
N PRO A 188 -3.76 12.47 -1.64
CA PRO A 188 -5.19 12.58 -1.91
C PRO A 188 -6.03 13.12 -0.74
N SER A 189 -5.47 13.21 0.47
CA SER A 189 -6.16 13.80 1.61
C SER A 189 -6.64 15.23 1.28
N PRO A 190 -7.87 15.62 1.67
CA PRO A 190 -8.37 16.99 1.44
C PRO A 190 -7.44 18.09 1.93
N LEU A 191 -6.71 17.86 3.04
CA LEU A 191 -5.73 18.79 3.58
C LEU A 191 -4.60 19.11 2.58
N SER A 192 -4.28 18.17 1.72
CA SER A 192 -3.26 18.30 0.68
C SER A 192 -3.88 18.56 -0.69
N ALA A 193 -4.87 17.77 -1.08
CA ALA A 193 -5.50 17.86 -2.39
C ALA A 193 -6.12 19.23 -2.67
N ASN A 194 -6.71 19.85 -1.66
CA ASN A 194 -7.32 21.18 -1.78
C ASN A 194 -6.29 22.31 -1.97
N ARG A 195 -5.01 22.03 -1.73
CA ARG A 195 -3.91 22.97 -1.99
C ARG A 195 -3.36 22.85 -3.41
N GLY A 196 -3.85 21.89 -4.19
CA GLY A 196 -3.41 21.60 -5.55
C GLY A 196 -2.36 20.48 -5.62
N GLY A 197 -2.16 19.99 -6.84
CA GLY A 197 -1.16 18.94 -7.11
C GLY A 197 -1.67 17.51 -7.00
N TRP A 198 -2.93 17.30 -6.63
CA TRP A 198 -3.56 15.98 -6.67
C TRP A 198 -4.42 15.81 -7.91
N PHE A 199 -5.51 16.57 -8.03
CA PHE A 199 -6.43 16.43 -9.16
C PHE A 199 -5.74 16.79 -10.48
N GLY A 200 -5.96 15.95 -11.50
CA GLY A 200 -5.31 16.08 -12.79
C GLY A 200 -3.92 15.40 -12.85
N ASN A 201 -3.58 14.54 -11.88
CA ASN A 201 -2.30 13.81 -11.91
C ASN A 201 -2.24 12.75 -13.02
N HIS A 202 -3.38 12.23 -13.48
CA HIS A 202 -3.48 11.21 -14.52
C HIS A 202 -2.67 9.93 -14.23
N HIS A 203 -2.46 9.60 -12.98
CA HIS A 203 -1.63 8.46 -12.58
C HIS A 203 -2.19 7.14 -13.10
N PHE A 204 -3.51 7.00 -13.16
CA PHE A 204 -4.17 5.76 -13.55
C PHE A 204 -4.03 5.46 -15.04
N SER A 205 -4.25 6.46 -15.90
CA SER A 205 -4.01 6.34 -17.33
C SER A 205 -2.52 6.23 -17.67
N ARG A 206 -1.67 7.00 -17.00
CA ARG A 206 -0.22 6.95 -17.20
C ARG A 206 0.36 5.60 -16.78
N CYS A 207 -0.11 5.05 -15.67
CA CYS A 207 0.24 3.71 -15.22
C CYS A 207 -0.08 2.66 -16.29
N ASN A 208 -1.32 2.67 -16.78
CA ASN A 208 -1.77 1.72 -17.79
C ASN A 208 -1.01 1.86 -19.10
N ALA A 209 -0.72 3.09 -19.54
CA ALA A 209 0.09 3.32 -20.75
C ALA A 209 1.48 2.70 -20.63
N TYR A 210 2.14 2.88 -19.49
CA TYR A 210 3.46 2.29 -19.24
C TYR A 210 3.39 0.76 -19.22
N LEU A 211 2.40 0.16 -18.54
CA LEU A 211 2.24 -1.29 -18.53
C LEU A 211 2.06 -1.85 -19.95
N GLN A 212 1.18 -1.24 -20.73
CA GLN A 212 0.90 -1.66 -22.11
C GLN A 212 2.14 -1.54 -23.01
N GLN A 213 2.93 -0.47 -22.88
CA GLN A 213 4.18 -0.29 -23.60
C GLN A 213 5.18 -1.42 -23.35
N ASN A 214 5.10 -2.05 -22.19
CA ASN A 214 5.98 -3.15 -21.78
C ASN A 214 5.31 -4.52 -21.90
N GLY A 215 4.19 -4.63 -22.62
CA GLY A 215 3.51 -5.90 -22.86
C GLY A 215 2.80 -6.47 -21.65
N ILE A 216 2.48 -5.64 -20.65
CA ILE A 216 1.82 -6.03 -19.41
C ILE A 216 0.36 -5.58 -19.46
N ALA A 217 -0.57 -6.46 -19.07
CA ALA A 217 -1.98 -6.12 -19.04
C ALA A 217 -2.26 -4.92 -18.12
N PRO A 218 -3.05 -3.95 -18.57
CA PRO A 218 -3.41 -2.79 -17.76
C PRO A 218 -4.29 -3.16 -16.57
N ILE A 219 -4.39 -2.25 -15.63
CA ILE A 219 -5.26 -2.39 -14.44
C ILE A 219 -6.64 -1.83 -14.77
N GLN A 220 -7.68 -2.53 -14.38
CA GLN A 220 -9.05 -2.03 -14.35
C GLN A 220 -9.28 -1.35 -13.00
N TRP A 221 -9.12 -0.07 -13.00
CA TRP A 221 -9.21 0.75 -11.79
C TRP A 221 -10.64 0.94 -11.26
#